data_62576a5fa0d1f26b19cd5d7574fb1e1b
#
_entry.id   62576a5fa0d1f26b19cd5d7574fb1e1b
#
_cell.length_a   1.000
_cell.length_b   1.000
_cell.length_c   1.000
_cell.angle_alpha   90.00
_cell.angle_beta   90.00
_cell.angle_gamma   90.00
#
_symmetry.space_group_name_H-M   'P 1'
#
loop_
_entity.id
_entity.type
_entity.pdbx_description
1 polymer ?
#
loop_
_entity_poly.entity_id
_entity_poly.type
_entity_poly.pdbx_seq_one_letter_code
_entity_poly.pdbx_strand_id
1 'polypeptide(L)'
;MTKYRLVYFLALLGLTVLTVCYQSRLSVILLLTFAAMPVVTLILLLISFFCVKITVVPPNAVVQKSQSLTAELRITNRFIMPLAPVRIFGMFQDDKNIRLERKQILLSVPPLKTVSLSFGGAFRYRGQYFIGAERAELVDLLKIWRLTKRLTPSSSVVVLPRRLDLSTSAFTADSDMEHFLSRFSAYEKNSFSSIREYREGDSLRAVHWKLSAKSEELIVRELEQNVSSNAVIFCDLSGNSDIPDISMGQVDTAIETALAITK
;
A
#
# COMPACT_ATOMS: atom_id res chain seq x y z
N MET A 1 -2.45 4.51 32.81
CA MET A 1 -3.56 5.33 33.33
C MET A 1 -3.93 4.99 34.78
N THR A 2 -4.02 3.74 35.15
CA THR A 2 -4.34 3.33 36.54
C THR A 2 -3.41 3.97 37.59
N LYS A 3 -2.11 4.07 37.33
CA LYS A 3 -1.15 4.71 38.22
C LYS A 3 -1.48 6.19 38.51
N TYR A 4 -1.82 6.97 37.48
CA TYR A 4 -2.13 8.40 37.63
C TYR A 4 -3.45 8.63 38.39
N ARG A 5 -4.44 7.80 38.12
CA ARG A 5 -5.73 7.79 38.86
C ARG A 5 -5.49 7.48 40.34
N LEU A 6 -4.69 6.44 40.62
CA LEU A 6 -4.40 6.03 41.98
C LEU A 6 -3.66 7.14 42.74
N VAL A 7 -2.63 7.75 42.14
CA VAL A 7 -1.91 8.87 42.73
C VAL A 7 -2.84 10.05 43.03
N TYR A 8 -3.74 10.38 42.08
CA TYR A 8 -4.72 11.44 42.25
C TYR A 8 -5.68 11.16 43.44
N PHE A 9 -6.21 9.94 43.53
CA PHE A 9 -7.11 9.53 44.63
C PHE A 9 -6.37 9.51 45.97
N LEU A 10 -5.14 9.05 46.04
CA LEU A 10 -4.30 9.14 47.23
C LEU A 10 -4.05 10.56 47.69
N ALA A 11 -3.74 11.45 46.71
CA ALA A 11 -3.57 12.87 47.02
C ALA A 11 -4.85 13.52 47.54
N LEU A 12 -6.00 13.20 46.92
CA LEU A 12 -7.31 13.65 47.37
C LEU A 12 -7.61 13.15 48.82
N LEU A 13 -7.34 11.86 49.09
CA LEU A 13 -7.52 11.28 50.41
C LEU A 13 -6.62 12.00 51.45
N GLY A 14 -5.34 12.19 51.14
CA GLY A 14 -4.43 12.92 52.00
C GLY A 14 -4.90 14.35 52.28
N LEU A 15 -5.45 15.03 51.27
CA LEU A 15 -5.99 16.38 51.43
C LEU A 15 -7.28 16.41 52.29
N THR A 16 -8.14 15.37 52.17
CA THR A 16 -9.33 15.26 53.02
C THR A 16 -8.93 15.06 54.49
N VAL A 17 -7.96 14.18 54.77
CA VAL A 17 -7.46 13.95 56.13
C VAL A 17 -6.87 15.27 56.72
N LEU A 18 -6.06 15.98 55.93
CA LEU A 18 -5.46 17.25 56.30
C LEU A 18 -6.55 18.31 56.63
N THR A 19 -7.62 18.37 55.82
CA THR A 19 -8.74 19.29 56.03
C THR A 19 -9.49 18.99 57.35
N VAL A 20 -9.66 17.70 57.65
CA VAL A 20 -10.31 17.28 58.91
C VAL A 20 -9.43 17.63 60.16
N CYS A 21 -8.11 17.44 60.02
CA CYS A 21 -7.18 17.72 61.14
C CYS A 21 -7.01 19.24 61.39
N TYR A 22 -6.91 20.05 60.33
CA TYR A 22 -6.58 21.49 60.53
C TYR A 22 -7.82 22.40 60.58
N GLN A 23 -8.96 21.97 60.08
CA GLN A 23 -10.25 22.70 60.03
C GLN A 23 -10.13 24.19 59.59
N SER A 24 -9.11 24.50 58.77
CA SER A 24 -8.88 25.84 58.25
C SER A 24 -9.69 26.13 56.99
N ARG A 25 -10.11 27.39 56.81
CA ARG A 25 -10.81 27.81 55.58
C ARG A 25 -9.98 27.53 54.32
N LEU A 26 -8.69 27.71 54.44
CA LEU A 26 -7.75 27.49 53.32
C LEU A 26 -7.73 26.00 52.89
N SER A 27 -7.70 25.07 53.85
CA SER A 27 -7.71 23.62 53.54
C SER A 27 -8.97 23.18 52.85
N VAL A 28 -10.12 23.74 53.23
CA VAL A 28 -11.40 23.47 52.56
C VAL A 28 -11.42 23.98 51.13
N ILE A 29 -10.98 25.22 50.88
CA ILE A 29 -10.89 25.79 49.53
C ILE A 29 -9.97 24.94 48.66
N LEU A 30 -8.82 24.51 49.18
CA LEU A 30 -7.84 23.71 48.47
C LEU A 30 -8.41 22.31 48.12
N LEU A 31 -9.16 21.69 49.06
CA LEU A 31 -9.85 20.43 48.80
C LEU A 31 -10.90 20.57 47.68
N LEU A 32 -11.73 21.63 47.73
CA LEU A 32 -12.76 21.85 46.72
C LEU A 32 -12.16 22.13 45.34
N THR A 33 -11.11 22.94 45.27
CA THR A 33 -10.42 23.19 43.99
C THR A 33 -9.77 21.95 43.43
N PHE A 34 -9.12 21.13 44.27
CA PHE A 34 -8.52 19.89 43.84
C PHE A 34 -9.57 18.86 43.43
N ALA A 35 -10.69 18.74 44.12
CA ALA A 35 -11.81 17.86 43.80
C ALA A 35 -12.52 18.28 42.49
N ALA A 36 -12.57 19.58 42.17
CA ALA A 36 -13.17 20.10 40.93
C ALA A 36 -12.27 19.86 39.70
N MET A 37 -10.96 19.68 39.86
CA MET A 37 -9.99 19.52 38.76
C MET A 37 -10.36 18.43 37.75
N PRO A 38 -10.76 17.19 38.12
CA PRO A 38 -11.13 16.16 37.16
C PRO A 38 -12.33 16.55 36.31
N VAL A 39 -13.28 17.27 36.89
CA VAL A 39 -14.47 17.73 36.16
C VAL A 39 -14.09 18.78 35.13
N VAL A 40 -13.25 19.74 35.52
CA VAL A 40 -12.72 20.77 34.63
C VAL A 40 -11.93 20.14 33.49
N THR A 41 -11.01 19.22 33.78
CA THR A 41 -10.22 18.55 32.74
C THR A 41 -11.06 17.68 31.83
N LEU A 42 -12.13 17.07 32.34
CA LEU A 42 -13.09 16.33 31.51
C LEU A 42 -13.82 17.27 30.53
N ILE A 43 -14.30 18.40 31.00
CA ILE A 43 -14.96 19.41 30.16
C ILE A 43 -14.01 19.91 29.07
N LEU A 44 -12.79 20.26 29.43
CA LEU A 44 -11.77 20.70 28.47
C LEU A 44 -11.44 19.60 27.44
N LEU A 45 -11.37 18.35 27.88
CA LEU A 45 -11.14 17.22 26.99
C LEU A 45 -12.32 17.01 26.01
N LEU A 46 -13.55 17.13 26.48
CA LEU A 46 -14.74 17.07 25.63
C LEU A 46 -14.76 18.18 24.57
N ILE A 47 -14.48 19.42 24.98
CA ILE A 47 -14.39 20.54 24.03
C ILE A 47 -13.28 20.27 23.00
N SER A 48 -12.12 19.83 23.46
CA SER A 48 -10.99 19.47 22.59
C SER A 48 -11.36 18.36 21.62
N PHE A 49 -12.12 17.36 22.04
CA PHE A 49 -12.57 16.25 21.22
C PHE A 49 -13.42 16.71 20.02
N PHE A 50 -14.29 17.70 20.21
CA PHE A 50 -15.11 18.29 19.15
C PHE A 50 -14.31 19.27 18.27
N CYS A 51 -13.39 20.01 18.85
CA CYS A 51 -12.60 21.03 18.14
C CYS A 51 -11.44 20.46 17.31
N VAL A 52 -11.02 19.20 17.56
CA VAL A 52 -9.93 18.57 16.82
C VAL A 52 -10.43 17.99 15.50
N LYS A 53 -9.81 18.44 14.40
CA LYS A 53 -9.97 17.86 13.09
C LYS A 53 -8.69 17.10 12.70
N ILE A 54 -8.83 15.82 12.38
CA ILE A 54 -7.73 14.96 11.95
C ILE A 54 -8.02 14.56 10.51
N THR A 55 -7.10 14.86 9.60
CA THR A 55 -7.21 14.55 8.17
C THR A 55 -5.91 13.92 7.71
N VAL A 56 -6.02 12.90 6.88
CA VAL A 56 -4.89 12.31 6.19
C VAL A 56 -4.96 12.78 4.74
N VAL A 57 -3.88 13.39 4.28
CA VAL A 57 -3.74 13.80 2.88
C VAL A 57 -3.08 12.63 2.16
N PRO A 58 -3.79 12.01 1.19
CA PRO A 58 -3.23 10.90 0.46
C PRO A 58 -2.07 11.39 -0.42
N PRO A 59 -1.05 10.58 -0.56
CA PRO A 59 -0.06 10.77 -1.62
C PRO A 59 -0.66 10.40 -2.99
N ASN A 60 0.17 10.35 -4.00
CA ASN A 60 -0.25 9.88 -5.33
C ASN A 60 -1.02 8.56 -5.24
N ALA A 61 -2.12 8.46 -5.99
CA ALA A 61 -3.02 7.32 -5.93
C ALA A 61 -2.39 5.99 -6.39
N VAL A 62 -1.24 6.04 -7.08
CA VAL A 62 -0.55 4.87 -7.65
C VAL A 62 0.93 4.91 -7.29
N VAL A 63 1.42 3.81 -6.73
CA VAL A 63 2.84 3.65 -6.31
C VAL A 63 3.34 2.28 -6.76
N GLN A 64 4.63 2.17 -7.05
CA GLN A 64 5.26 0.89 -7.35
C GLN A 64 5.65 0.15 -6.05
N LYS A 65 5.59 -1.17 -6.09
CA LYS A 65 6.06 -2.04 -5.01
C LYS A 65 7.51 -1.69 -4.62
N SER A 66 7.79 -1.71 -3.34
CA SER A 66 9.09 -1.34 -2.72
C SER A 66 9.43 0.15 -2.76
N GLN A 67 8.65 1.00 -3.40
CA GLN A 67 8.82 2.45 -3.23
C GLN A 67 8.26 2.89 -1.88
N SER A 68 8.98 3.79 -1.22
CA SER A 68 8.49 4.41 0.00
C SER A 68 7.37 5.39 -0.35
N LEU A 69 6.20 5.14 0.21
CA LEU A 69 5.08 6.05 0.16
C LEU A 69 5.16 6.99 1.35
N THR A 70 5.03 8.28 1.13
CA THR A 70 4.90 9.27 2.19
C THR A 70 3.51 9.88 2.15
N ALA A 71 2.75 9.73 3.22
CA ALA A 71 1.46 10.38 3.44
C ALA A 71 1.62 11.47 4.50
N GLU A 72 0.79 12.49 4.44
CA GLU A 72 0.81 13.59 5.39
C GLU A 72 -0.41 13.51 6.31
N LEU A 73 -0.16 13.44 7.61
CA LEU A 73 -1.18 13.52 8.64
C LEU A 73 -1.29 14.96 9.10
N ARG A 74 -2.45 15.58 8.94
CA ARG A 74 -2.75 16.95 9.38
C ARG A 74 -3.69 16.91 10.56
N ILE A 75 -3.27 17.49 11.68
CA ILE A 75 -4.08 17.66 12.88
C ILE A 75 -4.27 19.15 13.11
N THR A 76 -5.52 19.58 13.05
CA THR A 76 -5.90 20.97 13.28
C THR A 76 -6.56 21.08 14.64
N ASN A 77 -6.00 21.90 15.51
CA ASN A 77 -6.59 22.28 16.77
C ASN A 77 -7.33 23.62 16.59
N ARG A 78 -8.66 23.58 16.69
CA ARG A 78 -9.50 24.80 16.64
C ARG A 78 -9.81 25.39 18.02
N PHE A 79 -9.16 24.84 19.06
CA PHE A 79 -9.38 25.28 20.43
C PHE A 79 -8.24 26.20 20.90
N ILE A 80 -8.56 27.13 21.82
CA ILE A 80 -7.62 28.11 22.37
C ILE A 80 -6.55 27.45 23.25
N MET A 81 -6.84 26.29 23.82
CA MET A 81 -5.85 25.57 24.65
C MET A 81 -5.03 24.57 23.84
N PRO A 82 -3.77 24.32 24.25
CA PRO A 82 -2.97 23.28 23.62
C PRO A 82 -3.61 21.92 23.87
N LEU A 83 -3.64 21.11 22.82
CA LEU A 83 -4.05 19.72 22.93
C LEU A 83 -2.99 18.94 23.73
N ALA A 84 -3.46 18.18 24.70
CA ALA A 84 -2.66 17.11 25.27
C ALA A 84 -2.22 16.14 24.17
N PRO A 85 -1.14 15.36 24.39
CA PRO A 85 -0.63 14.48 23.36
C PRO A 85 -1.69 13.55 22.80
N VAL A 86 -1.98 13.70 21.50
CA VAL A 86 -2.90 12.85 20.76
C VAL A 86 -2.13 11.65 20.24
N ARG A 87 -2.63 10.45 20.53
CA ARG A 87 -2.08 9.19 19.99
C ARG A 87 -2.93 8.77 18.80
N ILE A 88 -2.28 8.50 17.68
CA ILE A 88 -2.93 8.05 16.46
C ILE A 88 -2.46 6.65 16.14
N PHE A 89 -3.41 5.79 15.81
CA PHE A 89 -3.20 4.37 15.53
C PHE A 89 -3.85 3.99 14.19
N GLY A 90 -3.34 2.88 13.62
CA GLY A 90 -3.95 2.27 12.44
C GLY A 90 -3.86 3.16 11.21
N MET A 91 -2.65 3.64 10.90
CA MET A 91 -2.43 4.50 9.72
C MET A 91 -2.58 3.75 8.39
N PHE A 92 -2.54 2.44 8.43
CA PHE A 92 -2.78 1.55 7.31
C PHE A 92 -3.68 0.40 7.76
N GLN A 93 -4.62 0.01 6.93
CA GLN A 93 -5.61 -1.01 7.29
C GLN A 93 -5.02 -2.42 7.33
N ASP A 94 -3.93 -2.67 6.63
CA ASP A 94 -3.25 -3.97 6.59
C ASP A 94 -1.80 -3.89 7.07
N ASP A 95 -1.64 -3.84 8.39
CA ASP A 95 -0.33 -3.70 9.06
C ASP A 95 0.62 -4.90 8.80
N LYS A 96 0.10 -6.06 8.40
CA LYS A 96 0.92 -7.26 8.20
C LYS A 96 1.76 -7.19 6.93
N ASN A 97 1.23 -6.58 5.89
CA ASN A 97 1.83 -6.52 4.56
C ASN A 97 2.61 -5.23 4.28
N ILE A 98 2.67 -4.32 5.27
CA ILE A 98 3.32 -3.03 5.15
C ILE A 98 4.45 -2.93 6.18
N ARG A 99 5.64 -2.56 5.74
CA ARG A 99 6.72 -2.13 6.63
C ARG A 99 6.45 -0.71 7.08
N LEU A 100 5.88 -0.58 8.27
CA LEU A 100 5.64 0.71 8.88
C LEU A 100 6.89 1.24 9.56
N GLU A 101 7.21 2.50 9.33
CA GLU A 101 8.23 3.21 10.10
C GLU A 101 7.79 3.40 11.56
N ARG A 102 6.49 3.63 11.78
CA ARG A 102 5.93 3.84 13.12
C ARG A 102 4.53 3.25 13.24
N LYS A 103 4.33 2.41 14.27
CA LYS A 103 3.00 1.83 14.58
C LYS A 103 2.05 2.83 15.25
N GLN A 104 2.56 3.86 15.88
CA GLN A 104 1.79 4.90 16.55
C GLN A 104 2.48 6.24 16.47
N ILE A 105 1.71 7.30 16.34
CA ILE A 105 2.21 8.67 16.36
C ILE A 105 1.67 9.35 17.62
N LEU A 106 2.56 9.98 18.35
CA LEU A 106 2.23 10.83 19.49
C LEU A 106 2.55 12.27 19.11
N LEU A 107 1.54 13.14 19.10
CA LEU A 107 1.69 14.51 18.68
C LEU A 107 0.92 15.45 19.61
N SER A 108 1.57 16.57 20.00
CA SER A 108 0.93 17.67 20.70
C SER A 108 0.69 18.81 19.71
N VAL A 109 -0.48 19.39 19.73
CA VAL A 109 -0.87 20.44 18.78
C VAL A 109 -1.10 21.75 19.53
N PRO A 110 -0.36 22.82 19.20
CA PRO A 110 -0.54 24.15 19.80
C PRO A 110 -1.96 24.69 19.56
N PRO A 111 -2.39 25.67 20.36
CA PRO A 111 -3.69 26.30 20.19
C PRO A 111 -3.83 26.92 18.79
N LEU A 112 -5.00 26.79 18.19
CA LEU A 112 -5.38 27.41 16.92
C LEU A 112 -4.41 27.14 15.76
N LYS A 113 -3.62 26.07 15.85
CA LYS A 113 -2.63 25.70 14.82
C LYS A 113 -2.96 24.35 14.19
N THR A 114 -2.43 24.18 12.98
CA THR A 114 -2.38 22.90 12.28
C THR A 114 -0.94 22.40 12.31
N VAL A 115 -0.77 21.16 12.72
CA VAL A 115 0.52 20.47 12.67
C VAL A 115 0.39 19.35 11.65
N SER A 116 1.34 19.31 10.72
CA SER A 116 1.47 18.26 9.75
C SER A 116 2.67 17.37 10.07
N LEU A 117 2.48 16.08 9.91
CA LEU A 117 3.52 15.07 10.08
C LEU A 117 3.48 14.11 8.90
N SER A 118 4.63 13.96 8.25
CA SER A 118 4.79 12.92 7.24
C SER A 118 5.02 11.58 7.92
N PHE A 119 4.34 10.56 7.43
CA PHE A 119 4.56 9.16 7.80
C PHE A 119 4.69 8.33 6.54
N GLY A 120 5.54 7.33 6.57
CA GLY A 120 5.83 6.53 5.41
C GLY A 120 5.78 5.05 5.70
N GLY A 121 5.67 4.29 4.63
CA GLY A 121 5.74 2.84 4.64
C GLY A 121 6.07 2.33 3.26
N ALA A 122 6.66 1.13 3.19
CA ALA A 122 6.90 0.43 1.95
C ALA A 122 5.98 -0.80 1.89
N PHE A 123 5.30 -0.96 0.77
CA PHE A 123 4.40 -2.09 0.56
C PHE A 123 5.19 -3.32 0.13
N ARG A 124 4.87 -4.45 0.77
CA ARG A 124 5.53 -5.73 0.50
C ARG A 124 4.96 -6.41 -0.73
N TYR A 125 3.65 -6.28 -0.95
CA TYR A 125 2.91 -6.90 -2.04
C TYR A 125 2.16 -5.85 -2.85
N ARG A 126 1.81 -6.18 -4.10
CA ARG A 126 0.88 -5.38 -4.89
C ARG A 126 -0.53 -5.48 -4.31
N GLY A 127 -1.36 -4.51 -4.61
CA GLY A 127 -2.77 -4.54 -4.19
C GLY A 127 -3.33 -3.16 -3.97
N GLN A 128 -4.57 -3.14 -3.50
CA GLN A 128 -5.21 -1.91 -3.08
C GLN A 128 -5.14 -1.82 -1.55
N TYR A 129 -4.56 -0.75 -1.05
CA TYR A 129 -4.41 -0.49 0.38
C TYR A 129 -5.16 0.76 0.77
N PHE A 130 -5.80 0.72 1.93
CA PHE A 130 -6.45 1.88 2.49
C PHE A 130 -5.50 2.60 3.45
N ILE A 131 -5.34 3.91 3.23
CA ILE A 131 -4.50 4.78 4.05
C ILE A 131 -5.39 5.73 4.79
N GLY A 132 -5.21 5.80 6.11
CA GLY A 132 -5.95 6.68 6.96
C GLY A 132 -5.81 6.28 8.41
N ALA A 133 -5.99 7.22 9.31
CA ALA A 133 -5.97 6.90 10.73
C ALA A 133 -7.27 6.16 11.10
N GLU A 134 -7.15 5.02 11.78
CA GLU A 134 -8.31 4.25 12.27
C GLU A 134 -8.89 4.85 13.53
N ARG A 135 -8.01 5.25 14.45
CA ARG A 135 -8.42 5.83 15.73
C ARG A 135 -7.42 6.84 16.26
N ALA A 136 -7.94 7.85 16.93
CA ALA A 136 -7.15 8.81 17.69
C ALA A 136 -7.59 8.78 19.15
N GLU A 137 -6.62 8.69 20.06
CA GLU A 137 -6.83 8.76 21.50
C GLU A 137 -6.40 10.11 22.01
N LEU A 138 -7.33 10.86 22.59
CA LEU A 138 -7.08 12.09 23.30
C LEU A 138 -7.05 11.79 24.79
N VAL A 139 -6.04 12.30 25.49
CA VAL A 139 -5.88 12.11 26.93
C VAL A 139 -5.90 13.50 27.57
N ASP A 140 -6.51 13.61 28.74
CA ASP A 140 -6.50 14.88 29.48
C ASP A 140 -5.12 15.18 30.11
N LEU A 141 -4.94 16.40 30.60
CA LEU A 141 -3.69 16.85 31.21
C LEU A 141 -3.29 16.03 32.44
N LEU A 142 -4.25 15.60 33.23
CA LEU A 142 -4.02 14.78 34.43
C LEU A 142 -3.91 13.28 34.12
N LYS A 143 -4.11 12.88 32.85
CA LYS A 143 -4.13 11.47 32.40
C LYS A 143 -5.17 10.60 33.12
N ILE A 144 -6.23 11.22 33.63
CA ILE A 144 -7.36 10.58 34.30
C ILE A 144 -8.36 10.07 33.27
N TRP A 145 -8.66 10.92 32.27
CA TRP A 145 -9.67 10.64 31.25
C TRP A 145 -9.02 10.34 29.90
N ARG A 146 -9.69 9.48 29.13
CA ARG A 146 -9.28 9.15 27.75
C ARG A 146 -10.53 9.07 26.88
N LEU A 147 -10.51 9.80 25.79
CA LEU A 147 -11.53 9.72 24.75
C LEU A 147 -10.92 9.18 23.45
N THR A 148 -11.60 8.25 22.83
CA THR A 148 -11.19 7.65 21.57
C THR A 148 -12.12 8.12 20.46
N LYS A 149 -11.55 8.75 19.46
CA LYS A 149 -12.24 9.16 18.24
C LYS A 149 -11.94 8.13 17.16
N ARG A 150 -12.98 7.48 16.65
CA ARG A 150 -12.86 6.62 15.47
C ARG A 150 -12.79 7.50 14.23
N LEU A 151 -11.89 7.16 13.33
CA LEU A 151 -11.65 7.84 12.07
C LEU A 151 -11.90 6.82 10.96
N THR A 152 -12.45 7.27 9.86
CA THR A 152 -12.61 6.43 8.67
C THR A 152 -11.41 6.65 7.75
N PRO A 153 -10.77 5.59 7.22
CA PRO A 153 -9.74 5.73 6.21
C PRO A 153 -10.31 6.53 5.03
N SER A 154 -9.61 7.57 4.60
CA SER A 154 -10.14 8.52 3.63
C SER A 154 -9.63 8.29 2.21
N SER A 155 -8.65 7.42 2.01
CA SER A 155 -8.02 7.25 0.71
C SER A 155 -7.54 5.83 0.48
N SER A 156 -7.63 5.39 -0.78
CA SER A 156 -7.05 4.14 -1.25
C SER A 156 -5.85 4.44 -2.14
N VAL A 157 -4.83 3.60 -2.03
CA VAL A 157 -3.64 3.62 -2.87
C VAL A 157 -3.52 2.28 -3.57
N VAL A 158 -3.24 2.32 -4.86
CA VAL A 158 -2.99 1.14 -5.67
C VAL A 158 -1.48 0.94 -5.78
N VAL A 159 -1.01 -0.22 -5.34
CA VAL A 159 0.39 -0.61 -5.43
C VAL A 159 0.54 -1.52 -6.65
N LEU A 160 1.29 -1.05 -7.64
CA LEU A 160 1.62 -1.80 -8.85
C LEU A 160 2.80 -2.74 -8.61
N PRO A 161 2.88 -3.85 -9.36
CA PRO A 161 4.05 -4.71 -9.34
C PRO A 161 5.29 -3.93 -9.80
N ARG A 162 6.46 -4.37 -9.34
CA ARG A 162 7.73 -3.79 -9.74
C ARG A 162 8.02 -4.14 -11.20
N ARG A 163 8.46 -3.17 -11.97
CA ARG A 163 8.98 -3.43 -13.32
C ARG A 163 10.44 -3.88 -13.20
N LEU A 164 10.71 -5.08 -13.67
CA LEU A 164 12.06 -5.61 -13.78
C LEU A 164 12.54 -5.38 -15.22
N ASP A 165 13.71 -4.79 -15.37
CA ASP A 165 14.37 -4.71 -16.67
C ASP A 165 15.24 -5.95 -16.83
N LEU A 166 14.78 -6.91 -17.66
CA LEU A 166 15.59 -8.04 -18.04
C LEU A 166 16.53 -7.63 -19.15
N SER A 167 17.83 -7.76 -18.93
CA SER A 167 18.80 -7.60 -20.00
C SER A 167 18.62 -8.74 -21.00
N THR A 168 18.51 -8.42 -22.28
CA THR A 168 18.32 -9.36 -23.41
C THR A 168 19.39 -10.47 -23.43
N SER A 169 20.54 -10.23 -22.82
CA SER A 169 21.63 -11.21 -22.71
C SER A 169 21.30 -12.47 -21.87
N ALA A 170 20.28 -12.41 -21.03
CA ALA A 170 19.86 -13.57 -20.24
C ALA A 170 19.07 -14.60 -21.06
N PHE A 171 18.48 -14.20 -22.19
CA PHE A 171 17.66 -15.07 -23.04
C PHE A 171 18.43 -15.70 -24.21
N THR A 172 19.64 -15.24 -24.52
CA THR A 172 20.44 -15.73 -25.65
C THR A 172 21.34 -16.91 -25.31
N ALA A 173 21.38 -17.34 -24.04
CA ALA A 173 22.34 -18.34 -23.59
C ALA A 173 21.84 -19.80 -23.65
N ASP A 174 20.56 -20.04 -23.98
CA ASP A 174 20.03 -21.42 -23.95
C ASP A 174 19.70 -21.89 -25.37
N SER A 175 20.53 -22.82 -25.87
CA SER A 175 20.33 -23.49 -27.16
C SER A 175 18.97 -24.21 -27.25
N ASP A 176 18.38 -24.55 -26.12
CA ASP A 176 17.05 -25.17 -26.04
C ASP A 176 15.94 -24.20 -26.39
N MET A 177 16.12 -22.91 -26.14
CA MET A 177 15.13 -21.86 -26.50
C MET A 177 15.14 -21.59 -28.01
N GLU A 178 16.30 -21.59 -28.66
CA GLU A 178 16.37 -21.52 -30.15
C GLU A 178 15.71 -22.71 -30.82
N HIS A 179 15.90 -23.92 -30.24
CA HIS A 179 15.25 -25.13 -30.73
C HIS A 179 13.72 -25.10 -30.51
N PHE A 180 13.26 -24.54 -29.40
CA PHE A 180 11.84 -24.34 -29.12
C PHE A 180 11.21 -23.31 -30.06
N LEU A 181 11.85 -22.15 -30.23
CA LEU A 181 11.39 -21.09 -31.16
C LEU A 181 11.39 -21.54 -32.62
N SER A 182 12.39 -22.34 -33.05
CA SER A 182 12.44 -22.89 -34.39
C SER A 182 11.33 -23.89 -34.67
N ARG A 183 10.87 -24.65 -33.68
CA ARG A 183 9.69 -25.54 -33.79
C ARG A 183 8.38 -24.77 -33.95
N PHE A 184 8.19 -23.67 -33.23
CA PHE A 184 7.02 -22.79 -33.37
C PHE A 184 7.02 -22.08 -34.73
N SER A 185 8.16 -21.57 -35.16
CA SER A 185 8.30 -20.97 -36.49
C SER A 185 8.04 -21.95 -37.64
N ALA A 186 8.30 -23.24 -37.43
CA ALA A 186 8.01 -24.25 -38.43
C ALA A 186 6.50 -24.55 -38.58
N TYR A 187 5.69 -24.33 -37.56
CA TYR A 187 4.24 -24.56 -37.59
C TYR A 187 3.47 -23.45 -38.35
N GLU A 188 3.99 -22.20 -38.35
CA GLU A 188 3.38 -21.06 -39.06
C GLU A 188 3.76 -20.98 -40.56
N LYS A 189 4.64 -21.82 -41.06
CA LYS A 189 5.10 -21.84 -42.46
C LYS A 189 4.04 -22.22 -43.52
N ASN A 190 2.76 -22.34 -43.14
CA ASN A 190 1.69 -22.79 -44.05
C ASN A 190 0.75 -21.66 -44.52
N SER A 191 0.99 -20.41 -44.27
CA SER A 191 0.22 -19.32 -44.87
C SER A 191 0.71 -19.00 -46.27
N PHE A 192 -0.12 -19.24 -47.26
CA PHE A 192 0.17 -18.88 -48.65
C PHE A 192 -0.03 -17.37 -48.82
N SER A 193 1.02 -16.69 -49.26
CA SER A 193 0.98 -15.27 -49.54
C SER A 193 0.67 -14.97 -50.99
N SER A 194 1.45 -15.53 -51.90
CA SER A 194 1.32 -15.25 -53.34
C SER A 194 1.80 -16.44 -54.19
N ILE A 195 1.51 -16.32 -55.48
CA ILE A 195 1.92 -17.26 -56.51
C ILE A 195 2.75 -16.45 -57.51
N ARG A 196 3.97 -16.92 -57.81
CA ARG A 196 4.83 -16.31 -58.83
C ARG A 196 5.45 -17.33 -59.73
N GLU A 197 5.97 -16.87 -60.86
CA GLU A 197 6.73 -17.72 -61.78
C GLU A 197 8.02 -18.22 -61.16
N TYR A 198 8.39 -19.44 -61.52
CA TYR A 198 9.64 -20.07 -61.09
C TYR A 198 10.88 -19.30 -61.60
N ARG A 199 11.84 -19.17 -60.73
CA ARG A 199 13.15 -18.60 -61.06
C ARG A 199 14.23 -19.63 -60.75
N GLU A 200 15.32 -19.62 -61.55
CA GLU A 200 16.48 -20.49 -61.28
C GLU A 200 16.99 -20.28 -59.86
N GLY A 201 17.04 -21.38 -59.10
CA GLY A 201 17.39 -21.37 -57.68
C GLY A 201 16.22 -21.63 -56.70
N ASP A 202 14.99 -21.61 -57.19
CA ASP A 202 13.85 -21.94 -56.39
C ASP A 202 13.77 -23.43 -56.07
N SER A 203 13.34 -23.77 -54.86
CA SER A 203 13.15 -25.16 -54.42
C SER A 203 12.01 -25.83 -55.19
N LEU A 204 12.26 -26.95 -55.82
CA LEU A 204 11.25 -27.77 -56.51
C LEU A 204 10.09 -28.22 -55.59
N ARG A 205 10.32 -28.26 -54.30
CA ARG A 205 9.27 -28.53 -53.28
C ARG A 205 8.24 -27.41 -53.16
N ALA A 206 8.58 -26.19 -53.55
CA ALA A 206 7.67 -25.05 -53.50
C ALA A 206 6.80 -24.94 -54.75
N VAL A 207 7.09 -25.72 -55.80
CA VAL A 207 6.33 -25.67 -57.05
C VAL A 207 4.89 -26.17 -56.84
N HIS A 208 3.94 -25.38 -57.34
CA HIS A 208 2.51 -25.73 -57.34
C HIS A 208 2.14 -26.55 -58.58
N TRP A 209 2.50 -27.87 -58.58
CA TRP A 209 2.39 -28.75 -59.73
C TRP A 209 1.02 -28.73 -60.44
N LYS A 210 -0.07 -28.63 -59.65
CA LYS A 210 -1.43 -28.60 -60.21
C LYS A 210 -1.71 -27.31 -61.04
N LEU A 211 -1.17 -26.20 -60.61
CA LEU A 211 -1.34 -24.93 -61.30
C LEU A 211 -0.40 -24.82 -62.49
N SER A 212 0.86 -25.25 -62.29
CA SER A 212 1.88 -25.31 -63.34
C SER A 212 1.46 -26.16 -64.54
N ALA A 213 0.78 -27.29 -64.26
CA ALA A 213 0.24 -28.17 -65.33
C ALA A 213 -0.89 -27.51 -66.14
N LYS A 214 -1.56 -26.48 -65.61
CA LYS A 214 -2.66 -25.77 -66.24
C LYS A 214 -2.18 -24.51 -67.01
N SER A 215 -1.09 -23.90 -66.58
CA SER A 215 -0.59 -22.63 -67.12
C SER A 215 0.58 -22.82 -68.11
N GLU A 216 1.05 -24.07 -68.33
CA GLU A 216 2.21 -24.41 -69.15
C GLU A 216 3.56 -23.77 -68.66
N GLU A 217 3.56 -23.10 -67.51
CA GLU A 217 4.70 -22.49 -66.85
C GLU A 217 4.88 -22.96 -65.46
N LEU A 218 6.11 -23.07 -64.95
CA LEU A 218 6.39 -23.47 -63.59
C LEU A 218 6.01 -22.33 -62.63
N ILE A 219 5.06 -22.62 -61.74
CA ILE A 219 4.56 -21.67 -60.72
C ILE A 219 5.00 -22.11 -59.34
N VAL A 220 5.59 -21.19 -58.58
CA VAL A 220 6.05 -21.42 -57.20
C VAL A 220 5.15 -20.73 -56.18
N ARG A 221 4.89 -21.39 -55.07
CA ARG A 221 4.22 -20.82 -53.91
C ARG A 221 5.21 -19.98 -53.15
N GLU A 222 4.91 -18.71 -53.00
CA GLU A 222 5.65 -17.81 -52.10
C GLU A 222 5.03 -17.89 -50.73
N LEU A 223 5.83 -18.29 -49.76
CA LEU A 223 5.43 -18.33 -48.37
C LEU A 223 5.73 -16.97 -47.75
N GLU A 224 4.74 -16.33 -47.21
CA GLU A 224 4.95 -15.11 -46.43
C GLU A 224 5.70 -15.47 -45.16
N GLN A 225 6.89 -14.97 -45.00
CA GLN A 225 7.57 -14.97 -43.69
C GLN A 225 6.96 -13.86 -42.84
N ASN A 226 5.76 -14.08 -42.34
CA ASN A 226 5.28 -13.25 -41.26
C ASN A 226 6.08 -13.56 -40.02
N VAL A 227 7.15 -12.83 -39.79
CA VAL A 227 7.96 -12.84 -38.57
C VAL A 227 7.26 -12.01 -37.48
N SER A 228 5.95 -12.21 -37.31
CA SER A 228 5.29 -11.78 -36.10
C SER A 228 5.33 -12.92 -35.11
N SER A 229 6.41 -13.04 -34.39
CA SER A 229 6.51 -13.96 -33.26
C SER A 229 5.62 -13.43 -32.15
N ASN A 230 4.34 -13.77 -32.17
CA ASN A 230 3.42 -13.51 -31.07
C ASN A 230 3.73 -14.53 -29.99
N ALA A 231 4.42 -14.11 -28.93
CA ALA A 231 4.58 -14.91 -27.75
C ALA A 231 3.35 -14.73 -26.84
N VAL A 232 2.75 -15.83 -26.42
CA VAL A 232 1.66 -15.85 -25.43
C VAL A 232 2.22 -16.34 -24.12
N ILE A 233 2.09 -15.53 -23.09
CA ILE A 233 2.58 -15.86 -21.74
C ILE A 233 1.37 -16.27 -20.89
N PHE A 234 1.37 -17.53 -20.45
CA PHE A 234 0.39 -18.04 -19.50
C PHE A 234 0.96 -17.93 -18.08
N CYS A 235 0.30 -17.16 -17.24
CA CYS A 235 0.63 -17.06 -15.82
C CYS A 235 -0.35 -17.88 -15.00
N ASP A 236 0.12 -18.92 -14.32
CA ASP A 236 -0.64 -19.61 -13.30
C ASP A 236 -0.57 -18.82 -11.98
N LEU A 237 -1.70 -18.26 -11.57
CA LEU A 237 -1.84 -17.47 -10.36
C LEU A 237 -2.49 -18.26 -9.21
N SER A 238 -2.72 -19.57 -9.39
CA SER A 238 -3.22 -20.45 -8.35
C SER A 238 -2.15 -20.66 -7.30
N GLY A 239 -2.29 -20.02 -6.14
CA GLY A 239 -1.39 -20.25 -5.00
C GLY A 239 -1.65 -21.61 -4.37
N ASN A 240 -0.65 -22.47 -4.37
CA ASN A 240 -0.73 -23.85 -3.83
C ASN A 240 -0.12 -23.95 -2.42
N SER A 241 0.01 -22.89 -1.67
CA SER A 241 0.57 -22.93 -0.33
C SER A 241 -0.50 -22.66 0.73
N ASP A 242 -0.51 -23.47 1.78
CA ASP A 242 -1.35 -23.30 2.96
C ASP A 242 -0.99 -22.03 3.75
N ILE A 243 0.10 -21.35 3.39
CA ILE A 243 0.59 -20.14 4.02
C ILE A 243 0.30 -18.94 3.11
N PRO A 244 -0.63 -18.04 3.48
CA PRO A 244 -1.04 -16.91 2.62
C PRO A 244 0.12 -16.00 2.18
N ASP A 245 1.09 -15.77 3.05
CA ASP A 245 2.24 -14.91 2.75
C ASP A 245 3.15 -15.48 1.66
N ILE A 246 3.32 -16.81 1.62
CA ILE A 246 4.12 -17.48 0.59
C ILE A 246 3.39 -17.45 -0.74
N SER A 247 2.08 -17.73 -0.74
CA SER A 247 1.26 -17.71 -1.95
C SER A 247 1.21 -16.31 -2.58
N MET A 248 1.02 -15.25 -1.78
CA MET A 248 1.07 -13.88 -2.28
C MET A 248 2.42 -13.50 -2.88
N GLY A 249 3.52 -13.92 -2.25
CA GLY A 249 4.87 -13.67 -2.76
C GLY A 249 5.14 -14.37 -4.10
N GLN A 250 4.67 -15.61 -4.26
CA GLN A 250 4.79 -16.38 -5.50
C GLN A 250 4.00 -15.75 -6.64
N VAL A 251 2.74 -15.39 -6.38
CA VAL A 251 1.88 -14.72 -7.36
C VAL A 251 2.44 -13.38 -7.79
N ASP A 252 2.99 -12.58 -6.86
CA ASP A 252 3.65 -11.32 -7.16
C ASP A 252 4.87 -11.51 -8.06
N THR A 253 5.71 -12.51 -7.73
CA THR A 253 6.91 -12.83 -8.53
C THR A 253 6.53 -13.30 -9.93
N ALA A 254 5.53 -14.15 -10.07
CA ALA A 254 5.05 -14.62 -11.37
C ALA A 254 4.60 -13.45 -12.27
N ILE A 255 3.85 -12.50 -11.71
CA ILE A 255 3.39 -11.33 -12.46
C ILE A 255 4.55 -10.36 -12.80
N GLU A 256 5.47 -10.12 -11.85
CA GLU A 256 6.65 -9.29 -12.09
C GLU A 256 7.52 -9.89 -13.22
N THR A 257 7.68 -11.22 -13.23
CA THR A 257 8.40 -11.93 -14.28
C THR A 257 7.67 -11.86 -15.62
N ALA A 258 6.37 -12.09 -15.65
CA ALA A 258 5.59 -11.98 -16.88
C ALA A 258 5.66 -10.58 -17.49
N LEU A 259 5.52 -9.53 -16.66
CA LEU A 259 5.66 -8.15 -17.09
C LEU A 259 7.07 -7.81 -17.60
N ALA A 260 8.10 -8.45 -17.08
CA ALA A 260 9.48 -8.26 -17.52
C ALA A 260 9.74 -8.90 -18.89
N ILE A 261 9.06 -10.02 -19.20
CA ILE A 261 9.19 -10.71 -20.49
C ILE A 261 8.40 -9.99 -21.61
N THR A 262 7.29 -9.33 -21.27
CA THR A 262 6.44 -8.62 -22.28
C THR A 262 7.00 -7.27 -22.74
N LYS A 263 8.10 -6.80 -22.18
CA LYS A 263 8.76 -5.53 -22.54
C LYS A 263 9.82 -5.73 -23.61
#